data_4b2ced5007df61947f2326f0e3de7ffc
#
_entry.id   4b2ced5007df61947f2326f0e3de7ffc
#
_cell.length_a   1.000
_cell.length_b   1.000
_cell.length_c   1.000
_cell.angle_alpha   90.00
_cell.angle_beta   90.00
_cell.angle_gamma   90.00
#
_symmetry.space_group_name_H-M   'P 1'
#
loop_
_entity.id
_entity.type
_entity.pdbx_description
1 polymer ?
#
loop_
_entity_poly.entity_id
_entity_poly.type
_entity_poly.pdbx_seq_one_letter_code
_entity_poly.pdbx_strand_id
1 'polypeptide(L)'
;LDAAAVARALSQIAEQPDDVVDAFFERREEVELPSEEDGPGPRLWREEGFAVRLLRERRTWLASRDGIGEAAFAEALRQVARALPSVTYPEPALAVAPMGAAEMHEMRDFPAAVARAVRAHHVGFPVRLTVRRHRRWLLVVGPRLAGEPQSESCYSCTFESEWGSAGALLPRLDAAAAEQVAAAVVALFRARHAAPPPPLRGVVVLAPEAVAVLLHEAVAHALEADVLARGGRPAAAVGVALAAPCLSVLDDPGAAPPEVRRSSDDEGMPVCRRWLLRRGMVEQPLADIVWSRLAPELVPGAGRRGSRHLPPGPRSSHLELLAGDGEESDLLAQATGGLYLPAVSRGALDPLSGELTLRLPHARRIRQGALAEPVGACALRGQVADLLARATAVGAHAVSAGAGWCAKGGQKLPVWATAPPLRLEGVEVTP
;
A
#
# COMPACT_ATOMS: atom_id res chain seq x y z
N LEU A 1 -22.19 9.75 -20.02
CA LEU A 1 -23.11 8.83 -19.34
C LEU A 1 -23.63 9.47 -18.06
N ASP A 2 -24.94 9.60 -17.93
CA ASP A 2 -25.61 10.05 -16.71
C ASP A 2 -25.68 8.88 -15.71
N ALA A 3 -25.29 9.13 -14.45
CA ALA A 3 -25.26 8.10 -13.40
C ALA A 3 -26.63 7.44 -13.16
N ALA A 4 -27.73 8.21 -13.25
CA ALA A 4 -29.08 7.67 -13.11
C ALA A 4 -29.46 6.75 -14.27
N ALA A 5 -29.07 7.08 -15.50
CA ALA A 5 -29.25 6.23 -16.66
C ALA A 5 -28.43 4.94 -16.56
N VAL A 6 -27.20 5.03 -16.09
CA VAL A 6 -26.33 3.88 -15.79
C VAL A 6 -27.00 2.97 -14.75
N ALA A 7 -27.44 3.51 -13.62
CA ALA A 7 -28.10 2.75 -12.57
C ALA A 7 -29.37 2.03 -13.07
N ARG A 8 -30.19 2.69 -13.87
CA ARG A 8 -31.37 2.05 -14.50
C ARG A 8 -30.98 0.91 -15.45
N ALA A 9 -29.94 1.09 -16.25
CA ALA A 9 -29.48 0.05 -17.17
C ALA A 9 -28.92 -1.17 -16.42
N LEU A 10 -28.16 -0.94 -15.33
CA LEU A 10 -27.64 -2.00 -14.46
C LEU A 10 -28.77 -2.78 -13.76
N SER A 11 -29.87 -2.11 -13.38
CA SER A 11 -31.03 -2.77 -12.79
C SER A 11 -31.68 -3.81 -13.71
N GLN A 12 -31.54 -3.66 -15.04
CA GLN A 12 -32.13 -4.59 -16.01
C GLN A 12 -31.40 -5.94 -16.10
N ILE A 13 -30.15 -6.02 -15.66
CA ILE A 13 -29.36 -7.26 -15.68
C ILE A 13 -29.24 -7.93 -14.31
N ALA A 14 -29.73 -7.28 -13.25
CA ALA A 14 -29.87 -7.86 -11.92
C ALA A 14 -31.15 -8.72 -11.90
N GLU A 15 -31.03 -10.01 -12.25
CA GLU A 15 -32.16 -10.93 -12.37
C GLU A 15 -32.50 -11.62 -11.03
N GLN A 16 -31.52 -11.74 -10.16
CA GLN A 16 -31.69 -12.40 -8.85
C GLN A 16 -31.58 -11.35 -7.72
N PRO A 17 -32.28 -11.57 -6.61
CA PRO A 17 -32.25 -10.63 -5.47
C PRO A 17 -30.86 -10.37 -4.92
N ASP A 18 -29.98 -11.37 -5.03
CA ASP A 18 -28.61 -11.34 -4.51
C ASP A 18 -27.56 -10.96 -5.56
N ASP A 19 -27.96 -10.63 -6.79
CA ASP A 19 -27.03 -10.12 -7.79
C ASP A 19 -26.42 -8.78 -7.31
N VAL A 20 -25.08 -8.67 -7.39
CA VAL A 20 -24.41 -7.37 -7.31
C VAL A 20 -24.03 -6.97 -8.72
N VAL A 21 -24.55 -5.86 -9.14
CA VAL A 21 -24.23 -5.26 -10.43
C VAL A 21 -23.72 -3.87 -10.20
N ASP A 22 -22.56 -3.56 -10.73
CA ASP A 22 -21.98 -2.22 -10.67
C ASP A 22 -21.27 -1.83 -11.97
N ALA A 23 -21.16 -0.52 -12.15
CA ALA A 23 -20.28 0.10 -13.14
C ALA A 23 -19.23 0.92 -12.40
N PHE A 24 -17.98 0.64 -12.68
CA PHE A 24 -16.81 1.32 -12.14
C PHE A 24 -16.20 2.18 -13.23
N PHE A 25 -16.23 3.49 -13.05
CA PHE A 25 -15.61 4.47 -13.93
C PHE A 25 -14.29 4.91 -13.35
N GLU A 26 -13.27 5.01 -14.21
CA GLU A 26 -11.92 5.35 -13.79
C GLU A 26 -11.24 6.27 -14.80
N ARG A 27 -10.59 7.29 -14.29
CA ARG A 27 -9.57 8.07 -15.01
C ARG A 27 -8.28 8.03 -14.22
N ARG A 28 -7.18 7.79 -14.91
CA ARG A 28 -5.83 7.80 -14.35
C ARG A 28 -4.96 8.80 -15.07
N GLU A 29 -4.07 9.38 -14.32
CA GLU A 29 -3.02 10.24 -14.82
C GLU A 29 -1.72 9.93 -14.08
N GLU A 30 -0.67 9.69 -14.83
CA GLU A 30 0.67 9.54 -14.31
C GLU A 30 1.60 10.55 -14.99
N VAL A 31 2.34 11.30 -14.18
CA VAL A 31 3.34 12.27 -14.63
C VAL A 31 4.69 11.85 -14.09
N GLU A 32 5.65 11.64 -14.98
CA GLU A 32 7.03 11.33 -14.61
C GLU A 32 7.94 12.52 -14.91
N LEU A 33 8.71 12.91 -13.91
CA LEU A 33 9.82 13.85 -14.06
C LEU A 33 11.13 13.09 -13.86
N PRO A 34 11.89 12.82 -14.92
CA PRO A 34 13.20 12.16 -14.82
C PRO A 34 14.25 13.11 -14.22
N SER A 35 15.30 12.53 -13.65
CA SER A 35 16.32 13.26 -12.91
C SER A 35 17.37 13.98 -13.76
N GLU A 36 17.43 13.73 -15.07
CA GLU A 36 18.48 14.25 -15.94
C GLU A 36 18.02 15.54 -16.63
N GLU A 37 18.79 16.62 -16.51
CA GLU A 37 18.52 17.89 -17.21
C GLU A 37 18.54 17.70 -18.74
N ASP A 38 19.35 16.75 -19.25
CA ASP A 38 19.49 16.43 -20.68
C ASP A 38 18.73 15.14 -21.09
N GLY A 39 17.94 14.58 -20.19
CA GLY A 39 17.17 13.36 -20.43
C GLY A 39 15.90 13.59 -21.25
N PRO A 40 15.15 12.52 -21.58
CA PRO A 40 13.84 12.67 -22.19
C PRO A 40 12.97 13.52 -21.26
N GLY A 41 12.36 14.57 -21.81
CA GLY A 41 11.52 15.50 -21.04
C GLY A 41 10.43 14.81 -20.22
N PRO A 42 9.67 15.57 -19.45
CA PRO A 42 8.58 15.02 -18.65
C PRO A 42 7.62 14.20 -19.47
N ARG A 43 7.12 13.10 -18.91
CA ARG A 43 6.19 12.19 -19.57
C ARG A 43 4.86 12.24 -18.86
N LEU A 44 3.78 12.29 -19.62
CA LEU A 44 2.41 12.26 -19.14
C LEU A 44 1.67 11.08 -19.78
N TRP A 45 1.08 10.23 -18.94
CA TRP A 45 0.17 9.17 -19.34
C TRP A 45 -1.22 9.46 -18.80
N ARG A 46 -2.21 9.31 -19.65
CA ARG A 46 -3.64 9.41 -19.29
C ARG A 46 -4.41 8.25 -19.86
N GLU A 47 -5.29 7.71 -19.06
CA GLU A 47 -6.26 6.72 -19.47
C GLU A 47 -7.58 6.96 -18.77
N GLU A 48 -8.67 6.66 -19.45
CA GLU A 48 -10.02 6.68 -18.87
C GLU A 48 -10.85 5.55 -19.44
N GLY A 49 -11.86 5.14 -18.70
CA GLY A 49 -12.77 4.11 -19.13
C GLY A 49 -13.64 3.61 -17.99
N PHE A 50 -14.25 2.48 -18.21
CA PHE A 50 -15.15 1.88 -17.23
C PHE A 50 -15.07 0.35 -17.27
N ALA A 51 -15.65 -0.27 -16.24
CA ALA A 51 -16.00 -1.68 -16.22
C ALA A 51 -17.44 -1.87 -15.76
N VAL A 52 -18.14 -2.81 -16.35
CA VAL A 52 -19.41 -3.34 -15.82
C VAL A 52 -19.12 -4.68 -15.19
N ARG A 53 -19.62 -4.88 -13.98
CA ARG A 53 -19.47 -6.14 -13.23
C ARG A 53 -20.83 -6.70 -12.85
N LEU A 54 -20.97 -8.00 -12.98
CA LEU A 54 -22.03 -8.81 -12.36
C LEU A 54 -21.38 -9.84 -11.44
N LEU A 55 -21.76 -9.85 -10.19
CA LEU A 55 -21.47 -10.92 -9.25
C LEU A 55 -22.79 -11.67 -8.97
N ARG A 56 -22.86 -12.95 -9.38
CA ARG A 56 -23.98 -13.86 -9.13
C ARG A 56 -23.41 -15.12 -8.47
N GLU A 57 -23.95 -15.48 -7.33
CA GLU A 57 -23.43 -16.57 -6.49
C GLU A 57 -21.94 -16.33 -6.15
N ARG A 58 -21.03 -17.16 -6.72
CA ARG A 58 -19.57 -17.07 -6.53
C ARG A 58 -18.82 -16.70 -7.80
N ARG A 59 -19.53 -16.30 -8.84
CA ARG A 59 -18.95 -16.01 -10.16
C ARG A 59 -19.02 -14.51 -10.42
N THR A 60 -17.91 -13.98 -10.90
CA THR A 60 -17.79 -12.58 -11.32
C THR A 60 -17.62 -12.54 -12.83
N TRP A 61 -18.49 -11.78 -13.50
CA TRP A 61 -18.32 -11.40 -14.90
C TRP A 61 -17.97 -9.94 -14.95
N LEU A 62 -16.94 -9.62 -15.73
CA LEU A 62 -16.42 -8.28 -15.87
C LEU A 62 -16.25 -7.93 -17.35
N ALA A 63 -16.77 -6.80 -17.77
CA ALA A 63 -16.49 -6.24 -19.09
C ALA A 63 -15.97 -4.82 -18.94
N SER A 64 -14.73 -4.59 -19.33
CA SER A 64 -14.07 -3.27 -19.27
C SER A 64 -13.92 -2.68 -20.68
N ARG A 65 -13.93 -1.37 -20.78
CA ARG A 65 -13.75 -0.61 -22.02
C ARG A 65 -12.93 0.64 -21.75
N ASP A 66 -12.19 1.04 -22.78
CA ASP A 66 -11.54 2.33 -22.83
C ASP A 66 -12.51 3.40 -23.34
N GLY A 67 -12.35 4.63 -22.85
CA GLY A 67 -13.27 5.73 -23.10
C GLY A 67 -14.61 5.60 -22.37
N ILE A 68 -15.44 6.64 -22.47
CA ILE A 68 -16.73 6.73 -21.78
C ILE A 68 -17.82 7.02 -22.83
N GLY A 69 -18.25 5.99 -23.58
CA GLY A 69 -19.26 6.09 -24.62
C GLY A 69 -20.49 5.23 -24.34
N GLU A 70 -21.67 5.72 -24.70
CA GLU A 70 -22.96 5.00 -24.51
C GLU A 70 -23.01 3.66 -25.25
N ALA A 71 -22.53 3.62 -26.49
CA ALA A 71 -22.50 2.40 -27.29
C ALA A 71 -21.57 1.33 -26.65
N ALA A 72 -20.38 1.75 -26.19
CA ALA A 72 -19.45 0.87 -25.51
C ALA A 72 -20.01 0.36 -24.17
N PHE A 73 -20.74 1.22 -23.45
CA PHE A 73 -21.42 0.83 -22.21
C PHE A 73 -22.52 -0.19 -22.46
N ALA A 74 -23.37 0.03 -23.46
CA ALA A 74 -24.43 -0.91 -23.83
C ALA A 74 -23.88 -2.26 -24.31
N GLU A 75 -22.72 -2.29 -24.97
CA GLU A 75 -22.05 -3.52 -25.37
C GLU A 75 -21.48 -4.28 -24.14
N ALA A 76 -20.79 -3.59 -23.24
CA ALA A 76 -20.27 -4.17 -22.00
C ALA A 76 -21.41 -4.75 -21.14
N LEU A 77 -22.52 -4.03 -21.03
CA LEU A 77 -23.71 -4.48 -20.33
C LEU A 77 -24.26 -5.79 -20.94
N ARG A 78 -24.40 -5.85 -22.29
CA ARG A 78 -24.84 -7.08 -22.98
C ARG A 78 -23.88 -8.24 -22.78
N GLN A 79 -22.56 -7.98 -22.77
CA GLN A 79 -21.55 -9.01 -22.54
C GLN A 79 -21.71 -9.63 -21.15
N VAL A 80 -21.85 -8.79 -20.13
CA VAL A 80 -22.01 -9.22 -18.73
C VAL A 80 -23.36 -9.93 -18.54
N ALA A 81 -24.47 -9.38 -19.11
CA ALA A 81 -25.80 -9.98 -19.02
C ALA A 81 -25.87 -11.40 -19.61
N ARG A 82 -25.11 -11.66 -20.68
CA ARG A 82 -25.01 -13.00 -21.28
C ARG A 82 -24.07 -13.95 -20.54
N ALA A 83 -23.48 -13.49 -19.43
CA ALA A 83 -22.48 -14.24 -18.66
C ALA A 83 -21.34 -14.78 -19.54
N LEU A 84 -20.91 -14.00 -20.53
CA LEU A 84 -19.80 -14.36 -21.40
C LEU A 84 -18.48 -14.24 -20.62
N PRO A 85 -17.47 -15.10 -20.89
CA PRO A 85 -16.18 -15.02 -20.23
C PRO A 85 -15.61 -13.62 -20.29
N SER A 86 -14.99 -13.18 -19.19
CA SER A 86 -14.24 -11.95 -19.16
C SER A 86 -13.09 -12.02 -20.17
N VAL A 87 -13.05 -11.12 -21.12
CA VAL A 87 -11.87 -10.92 -21.95
C VAL A 87 -10.99 -9.94 -21.19
N THR A 88 -9.86 -10.43 -20.65
CA THR A 88 -8.83 -9.56 -20.08
C THR A 88 -8.17 -8.85 -21.27
N TYR A 89 -8.43 -7.58 -21.42
CA TYR A 89 -7.65 -6.78 -22.36
C TYR A 89 -6.30 -6.51 -21.68
N PRO A 90 -5.17 -6.62 -22.41
CA PRO A 90 -3.89 -6.14 -21.90
C PRO A 90 -4.05 -4.67 -21.51
N GLU A 91 -3.42 -4.27 -20.42
CA GLU A 91 -3.38 -2.85 -20.07
C GLU A 91 -2.93 -2.07 -21.31
N PRO A 92 -3.70 -1.08 -21.80
CA PRO A 92 -3.30 -0.32 -22.95
C PRO A 92 -1.95 0.35 -22.67
N ALA A 93 -1.08 0.35 -23.66
CA ALA A 93 0.15 1.13 -23.57
C ALA A 93 -0.28 2.58 -23.35
N LEU A 94 0.08 3.15 -22.21
CA LEU A 94 -0.28 4.51 -21.85
C LEU A 94 0.17 5.47 -22.96
N ALA A 95 -0.77 6.19 -23.56
CA ALA A 95 -0.44 7.17 -24.58
C ALA A 95 0.31 8.35 -23.96
N VAL A 96 1.50 8.64 -24.47
CA VAL A 96 2.29 9.81 -24.04
C VAL A 96 1.66 11.05 -24.65
N ALA A 97 1.14 11.96 -23.83
CA ALA A 97 0.60 13.23 -24.25
C ALA A 97 1.56 14.38 -23.89
N PRO A 98 1.64 15.47 -24.68
CA PRO A 98 2.38 16.67 -24.29
C PRO A 98 1.79 17.29 -23.03
N MET A 99 2.64 17.74 -22.13
CA MET A 99 2.26 18.23 -20.81
C MET A 99 2.31 19.73 -20.74
N GLY A 100 1.30 20.34 -20.10
CA GLY A 100 1.25 21.79 -19.83
C GLY A 100 2.18 22.20 -18.66
N ALA A 101 2.69 23.43 -18.71
CA ALA A 101 3.64 23.94 -17.70
C ALA A 101 3.09 23.98 -16.27
N ALA A 102 1.78 24.19 -16.10
CA ALA A 102 1.13 24.26 -14.78
C ALA A 102 1.07 22.92 -14.06
N GLU A 103 1.04 21.82 -14.80
CA GLU A 103 0.94 20.46 -14.22
C GLU A 103 2.23 19.97 -13.55
N MET A 104 3.35 20.67 -13.79
CA MET A 104 4.68 20.26 -13.33
C MET A 104 5.26 21.11 -12.20
N HIS A 105 4.62 22.22 -11.86
CA HIS A 105 5.22 23.21 -10.95
C HIS A 105 5.63 22.60 -9.61
N GLU A 106 4.76 21.78 -9.02
CA GLU A 106 5.02 21.12 -7.73
C GLU A 106 6.17 20.12 -7.78
N MET A 107 6.42 19.51 -8.94
CA MET A 107 7.44 18.46 -9.09
C MET A 107 8.82 19.02 -9.43
N ARG A 108 8.90 20.21 -10.05
CA ARG A 108 10.16 20.79 -10.56
C ARG A 108 11.15 21.17 -9.48
N ASP A 109 10.66 21.74 -8.39
CA ASP A 109 11.50 22.25 -7.30
C ASP A 109 11.89 21.18 -6.29
N PHE A 110 11.17 20.06 -6.29
CA PHE A 110 11.36 18.99 -5.31
C PHE A 110 12.74 18.32 -5.39
N PRO A 111 13.30 17.96 -6.56
CA PRO A 111 14.67 17.44 -6.65
C PRO A 111 15.72 18.39 -6.08
N ALA A 112 15.58 19.68 -6.35
CA ALA A 112 16.48 20.70 -5.80
C ALA A 112 16.34 20.82 -4.26
N ALA A 113 15.13 20.70 -3.72
CA ALA A 113 14.90 20.66 -2.28
C ALA A 113 15.56 19.43 -1.63
N VAL A 114 15.40 18.25 -2.21
CA VAL A 114 16.08 17.02 -1.75
C VAL A 114 17.60 17.18 -1.82
N ALA A 115 18.11 17.71 -2.92
CA ALA A 115 19.55 17.91 -3.08
C ALA A 115 20.12 18.91 -2.05
N ARG A 116 19.39 19.95 -1.69
CA ARG A 116 19.80 20.89 -0.60
C ARG A 116 19.84 20.17 0.74
N ALA A 117 18.81 19.38 1.06
CA ALA A 117 18.74 18.60 2.29
C ALA A 117 19.87 17.58 2.39
N VAL A 118 20.19 16.85 1.32
CA VAL A 118 21.33 15.90 1.28
C VAL A 118 22.66 16.62 1.49
N ARG A 119 22.89 17.76 0.83
CA ARG A 119 24.13 18.55 0.99
C ARG A 119 24.32 19.08 2.41
N ALA A 120 23.26 19.38 3.13
CA ALA A 120 23.35 19.78 4.54
C ALA A 120 24.00 18.70 5.43
N HIS A 121 24.00 17.45 5.00
CA HIS A 121 24.67 16.34 5.67
C HIS A 121 26.09 16.08 5.14
N HIS A 122 26.67 16.99 4.36
CA HIS A 122 28.00 16.86 3.73
C HIS A 122 28.12 15.63 2.79
N VAL A 123 27.03 15.20 2.19
CA VAL A 123 26.98 14.12 1.21
C VAL A 123 26.94 14.75 -0.20
N GLY A 124 27.84 14.30 -1.08
CA GLY A 124 27.72 14.60 -2.51
C GLY A 124 26.42 14.01 -3.06
N PHE A 125 25.83 14.65 -4.06
CA PHE A 125 24.55 14.22 -4.64
C PHE A 125 24.72 13.61 -6.05
N PRO A 126 25.42 12.46 -6.20
CA PRO A 126 25.45 11.74 -7.45
C PRO A 126 24.29 10.73 -7.49
N VAL A 127 23.06 11.21 -7.38
CA VAL A 127 21.87 10.36 -7.26
C VAL A 127 20.89 10.76 -8.34
N ARG A 128 20.41 9.78 -9.09
CA ARG A 128 19.30 9.96 -10.01
C ARG A 128 18.01 9.90 -9.20
N LEU A 129 17.26 10.99 -9.19
CA LEU A 129 15.96 11.08 -8.52
C LEU A 129 14.86 11.18 -9.58
N THR A 130 14.01 10.17 -9.69
CA THR A 130 12.81 10.19 -10.50
C THR A 130 11.60 10.42 -9.63
N VAL A 131 10.80 11.43 -9.98
CA VAL A 131 9.55 11.76 -9.28
C VAL A 131 8.37 11.44 -10.21
N ARG A 132 7.42 10.66 -9.73
CA ARG A 132 6.17 10.37 -10.43
C ARG A 132 5.00 10.79 -9.60
N ARG A 133 4.06 11.53 -10.21
CA ARG A 133 2.75 11.82 -9.65
C ARG A 133 1.77 10.80 -10.18
N HIS A 134 0.97 10.22 -9.29
CA HIS A 134 -0.12 9.32 -9.61
C HIS A 134 -1.43 9.97 -9.19
N ARG A 135 -2.35 10.14 -10.12
CA ARG A 135 -3.71 10.62 -9.86
C ARG A 135 -4.70 9.60 -10.36
N ARG A 136 -5.76 9.41 -9.60
CA ARG A 136 -6.85 8.51 -9.93
C ARG A 136 -8.17 9.16 -9.54
N TRP A 137 -9.11 9.21 -10.48
CA TRP A 137 -10.50 9.58 -10.23
C TRP A 137 -11.34 8.35 -10.48
N LEU A 138 -12.29 8.11 -9.61
CA LEU A 138 -13.15 6.95 -9.69
C LEU A 138 -14.59 7.28 -9.26
N LEU A 139 -15.53 6.55 -9.82
CA LEU A 139 -16.94 6.58 -9.48
C LEU A 139 -17.50 5.16 -9.60
N VAL A 140 -18.21 4.70 -8.59
CA VAL A 140 -18.92 3.42 -8.61
C VAL A 140 -20.42 3.71 -8.64
N VAL A 141 -21.13 3.13 -9.61
CA VAL A 141 -22.57 3.27 -9.75
C VAL A 141 -23.20 1.88 -9.73
N GLY A 142 -24.22 1.68 -8.93
CA GLY A 142 -25.01 0.45 -8.87
C GLY A 142 -26.50 0.75 -8.83
N PRO A 143 -27.38 -0.26 -8.96
CA PRO A 143 -28.84 -0.09 -8.94
C PRO A 143 -29.36 0.62 -7.68
N ARG A 144 -28.67 0.42 -6.56
CA ARG A 144 -29.01 0.99 -5.21
C ARG A 144 -27.86 1.81 -4.66
N LEU A 145 -26.84 2.10 -5.47
CA LEU A 145 -25.61 2.77 -5.09
C LEU A 145 -25.43 4.03 -5.97
N ALA A 146 -25.75 5.17 -5.41
CA ALA A 146 -25.34 6.45 -5.96
C ALA A 146 -23.95 6.77 -5.39
N GLY A 147 -22.89 6.24 -6.01
CA GLY A 147 -21.54 6.51 -5.57
C GLY A 147 -21.17 7.97 -5.73
N GLU A 148 -20.39 8.49 -4.80
CA GLU A 148 -19.78 9.81 -4.92
C GLU A 148 -18.44 9.70 -5.67
N PRO A 149 -18.13 10.65 -6.58
CA PRO A 149 -16.81 10.71 -7.20
C PRO A 149 -15.71 10.85 -6.14
N GLN A 150 -14.66 10.05 -6.28
CA GLN A 150 -13.50 10.11 -5.41
C GLN A 150 -12.24 10.40 -6.23
N SER A 151 -11.25 11.01 -5.61
CA SER A 151 -9.95 11.22 -6.21
C SER A 151 -8.84 10.88 -5.22
N GLU A 152 -7.79 10.27 -5.73
CA GLU A 152 -6.57 9.96 -5.01
C GLU A 152 -5.39 10.60 -5.74
N SER A 153 -4.44 11.16 -5.01
CA SER A 153 -3.19 11.69 -5.57
C SER A 153 -2.04 11.36 -4.65
N CYS A 154 -0.96 10.82 -5.20
CA CYS A 154 0.27 10.58 -4.46
C CYS A 154 1.49 10.69 -5.40
N TYR A 155 2.66 10.67 -4.80
CA TYR A 155 3.94 10.72 -5.49
C TYR A 155 4.78 9.50 -5.13
N SER A 156 5.43 8.91 -6.13
CA SER A 156 6.53 7.98 -5.88
C SER A 156 7.84 8.65 -6.26
N CYS A 157 8.78 8.63 -5.33
CA CYS A 157 10.15 9.06 -5.54
C CYS A 157 11.02 7.83 -5.55
N THR A 158 11.77 7.63 -6.63
CA THR A 158 12.81 6.59 -6.71
C THR A 158 14.15 7.27 -6.88
N PHE A 159 15.11 6.88 -6.10
CA PHE A 159 16.49 7.31 -6.31
C PHE A 159 17.39 6.10 -6.55
N GLU A 160 18.33 6.30 -7.47
CA GLU A 160 19.31 5.30 -7.87
C GLU A 160 20.71 5.90 -7.73
N SER A 161 21.63 5.11 -7.22
CA SER A 161 23.04 5.43 -7.07
C SER A 161 23.88 4.18 -7.27
N GLU A 162 25.18 4.34 -7.39
CA GLU A 162 26.12 3.22 -7.39
C GLU A 162 26.11 2.37 -6.10
N TRP A 163 25.54 2.94 -5.00
CA TRP A 163 25.44 2.27 -3.69
C TRP A 163 24.13 1.52 -3.48
N GLY A 164 23.20 1.64 -4.42
CA GLY A 164 21.88 1.02 -4.35
C GLY A 164 20.77 1.97 -4.73
N SER A 165 19.55 1.48 -4.58
CA SER A 165 18.34 2.23 -4.85
C SER A 165 17.38 2.14 -3.68
N ALA A 166 16.56 3.17 -3.50
CA ALA A 166 15.40 3.14 -2.64
C ALA A 166 14.26 3.98 -3.21
N GLY A 167 13.07 3.81 -2.67
CA GLY A 167 11.89 4.57 -3.06
C GLY A 167 11.11 5.04 -1.85
N ALA A 168 10.36 6.11 -2.04
CA ALA A 168 9.39 6.61 -1.08
C ALA A 168 8.05 6.83 -1.77
N LEU A 169 6.97 6.50 -1.09
CA LEU A 169 5.62 6.85 -1.48
C LEU A 169 5.18 8.01 -0.58
N LEU A 170 4.81 9.13 -1.18
CA LEU A 170 4.57 10.40 -0.51
C LEU A 170 3.16 10.91 -0.87
N PRO A 171 2.36 11.40 0.10
CA PRO A 171 1.06 11.99 -0.22
C PRO A 171 1.20 13.35 -0.91
N ARG A 172 2.28 14.10 -0.62
CA ARG A 172 2.58 15.41 -1.17
C ARG A 172 4.08 15.66 -1.23
N LEU A 173 4.49 16.71 -1.98
CA LEU A 173 5.88 17.13 -2.13
C LEU A 173 6.12 18.43 -1.34
N ASP A 174 6.30 18.32 -0.04
CA ASP A 174 6.64 19.44 0.85
C ASP A 174 8.07 19.30 1.42
N ALA A 175 8.44 20.22 2.30
CA ALA A 175 9.76 20.21 2.92
C ALA A 175 10.01 18.96 3.76
N ALA A 176 8.99 18.45 4.45
CA ALA A 176 9.11 17.23 5.25
C ALA A 176 9.34 15.99 4.36
N ALA A 177 8.66 15.93 3.22
CA ALA A 177 8.89 14.88 2.21
C ALA A 177 10.31 14.95 1.63
N ALA A 178 10.83 16.15 1.38
CA ALA A 178 12.21 16.33 0.91
C ALA A 178 13.25 15.86 1.94
N GLU A 179 13.04 16.18 3.21
CA GLU A 179 13.89 15.69 4.31
C GLU A 179 13.81 14.17 4.47
N GLN A 180 12.63 13.58 4.35
CA GLN A 180 12.43 12.12 4.39
C GLN A 180 13.23 11.43 3.28
N VAL A 181 13.13 11.90 2.03
CA VAL A 181 13.89 11.34 0.91
C VAL A 181 15.39 11.55 1.12
N ALA A 182 15.80 12.74 1.55
CA ALA A 182 17.20 13.06 1.84
C ALA A 182 17.78 12.15 2.93
N ALA A 183 17.05 11.91 4.00
CA ALA A 183 17.47 11.02 5.08
C ALA A 183 17.73 9.59 4.55
N ALA A 184 16.88 9.07 3.67
CA ALA A 184 17.07 7.77 3.04
C ALA A 184 18.33 7.73 2.15
N VAL A 185 18.58 8.77 1.34
CA VAL A 185 19.80 8.91 0.52
C VAL A 185 21.04 8.94 1.40
N VAL A 186 21.05 9.79 2.43
CA VAL A 186 22.16 9.93 3.38
C VAL A 186 22.46 8.61 4.11
N ALA A 187 21.42 7.89 4.51
CA ALA A 187 21.56 6.62 5.19
C ALA A 187 22.22 5.56 4.30
N LEU A 188 21.79 5.45 3.03
CA LEU A 188 22.44 4.57 2.04
C LEU A 188 23.90 4.98 1.80
N PHE A 189 24.17 6.26 1.61
CA PHE A 189 25.53 6.75 1.45
C PHE A 189 26.45 6.37 2.63
N ARG A 190 25.94 6.55 3.86
CA ARG A 190 26.71 6.18 5.08
C ARG A 190 26.93 4.68 5.20
N ALA A 191 26.02 3.87 4.69
CA ALA A 191 26.11 2.42 4.72
C ALA A 191 26.85 1.80 3.50
N ARG A 192 27.24 2.58 2.50
CA ARG A 192 27.76 2.10 1.21
C ARG A 192 28.95 1.13 1.26
N HIS A 193 29.75 1.20 2.32
CA HIS A 193 30.90 0.32 2.55
C HIS A 193 30.73 -0.56 3.79
N ALA A 194 29.55 -0.52 4.41
CA ALA A 194 29.30 -1.33 5.59
C ALA A 194 29.07 -2.79 5.20
N ALA A 195 29.72 -3.69 5.91
CA ALA A 195 29.48 -5.12 5.72
C ALA A 195 28.06 -5.51 6.23
N PRO A 196 27.40 -6.48 5.60
CA PRO A 196 26.21 -7.10 6.16
C PRO A 196 26.48 -7.62 7.60
N PRO A 197 25.48 -7.69 8.46
CA PRO A 197 25.65 -8.28 9.77
C PRO A 197 25.91 -9.78 9.64
N PRO A 198 26.65 -10.41 10.55
CA PRO A 198 26.61 -11.86 10.67
C PRO A 198 25.17 -12.29 11.02
N PRO A 199 24.77 -13.53 10.73
CA PRO A 199 23.49 -14.04 11.18
C PRO A 199 23.32 -13.79 12.68
N LEU A 200 22.24 -13.14 13.04
CA LEU A 200 21.96 -12.70 14.42
C LEU A 200 20.56 -13.14 14.81
N ARG A 201 20.44 -13.76 15.97
CA ARG A 201 19.15 -13.90 16.65
C ARG A 201 19.16 -13.00 17.88
N GLY A 202 18.40 -11.91 17.84
CA GLY A 202 18.53 -10.87 18.85
C GLY A 202 17.38 -9.88 18.89
N VAL A 203 17.65 -8.73 19.49
CA VAL A 203 16.70 -7.62 19.58
C VAL A 203 16.85 -6.69 18.37
N VAL A 204 15.74 -6.23 17.87
CA VAL A 204 15.68 -5.18 16.83
C VAL A 204 14.68 -4.11 17.22
N VAL A 205 14.96 -2.87 16.78
CA VAL A 205 14.00 -1.77 16.81
C VAL A 205 13.73 -1.34 15.35
N LEU A 206 12.49 -1.43 14.93
CA LEU A 206 12.04 -0.97 13.64
C LEU A 206 11.61 0.49 13.73
N ALA A 207 12.09 1.33 12.81
CA ALA A 207 11.58 2.68 12.63
C ALA A 207 10.13 2.65 12.10
N PRO A 208 9.36 3.75 12.23
CA PRO A 208 7.99 3.84 11.73
C PRO A 208 7.81 3.39 10.28
N GLU A 209 8.74 3.75 9.39
CA GLU A 209 8.71 3.36 7.97
C GLU A 209 8.89 1.85 7.78
N ALA A 210 9.75 1.23 8.57
CA ALA A 210 9.92 -0.23 8.53
C ALA A 210 8.72 -0.94 9.15
N VAL A 211 8.11 -0.38 10.20
CA VAL A 211 6.86 -0.88 10.79
C VAL A 211 5.72 -0.80 9.79
N ALA A 212 5.60 0.29 9.02
CA ALA A 212 4.56 0.42 7.99
C ALA A 212 4.57 -0.76 6.99
N VAL A 213 5.76 -1.17 6.53
CA VAL A 213 5.90 -2.33 5.65
C VAL A 213 5.64 -3.64 6.38
N LEU A 214 6.11 -3.78 7.63
CA LEU A 214 5.80 -4.96 8.45
C LEU A 214 4.29 -5.14 8.64
N LEU A 215 3.55 -4.07 8.96
CA LEU A 215 2.09 -4.12 9.12
C LEU A 215 1.41 -4.53 7.83
N HIS A 216 1.85 -3.99 6.70
CA HIS A 216 1.30 -4.35 5.40
C HIS A 216 1.48 -5.82 5.07
N GLU A 217 2.70 -6.34 5.22
CA GLU A 217 3.01 -7.72 4.85
C GLU A 217 2.50 -8.73 5.90
N ALA A 218 2.75 -8.46 7.20
CA ALA A 218 2.50 -9.43 8.27
C ALA A 218 1.07 -9.37 8.81
N VAL A 219 0.40 -8.22 8.76
CA VAL A 219 -0.96 -8.08 9.30
C VAL A 219 -1.98 -7.97 8.17
N ALA A 220 -1.84 -7.00 7.26
CA ALA A 220 -2.85 -6.80 6.24
C ALA A 220 -2.98 -8.01 5.31
N HIS A 221 -1.89 -8.44 4.66
CA HIS A 221 -1.95 -9.60 3.76
C HIS A 221 -2.34 -10.90 4.47
N ALA A 222 -1.89 -11.12 5.70
CA ALA A 222 -2.27 -12.31 6.46
C ALA A 222 -3.76 -12.33 6.83
N LEU A 223 -4.41 -11.17 6.94
CA LEU A 223 -5.81 -11.02 7.32
C LEU A 223 -6.73 -10.63 6.14
N GLU A 224 -6.28 -10.72 4.90
CA GLU A 224 -7.14 -10.65 3.73
C GLU A 224 -7.94 -11.95 3.58
N ALA A 225 -9.25 -11.86 3.41
CA ALA A 225 -10.15 -13.02 3.40
C ALA A 225 -9.81 -14.04 2.32
N ASP A 226 -9.33 -13.61 1.16
CA ASP A 226 -8.89 -14.50 0.07
C ASP A 226 -7.57 -15.24 0.39
N VAL A 227 -6.72 -14.67 1.25
CA VAL A 227 -5.51 -15.33 1.76
C VAL A 227 -5.89 -16.33 2.86
N LEU A 228 -6.71 -15.91 3.82
CA LEU A 228 -7.20 -16.79 4.89
C LEU A 228 -7.95 -18.00 4.36
N ALA A 229 -8.69 -17.86 3.24
CA ALA A 229 -9.43 -18.95 2.62
C ALA A 229 -8.53 -20.08 2.10
N ARG A 230 -7.25 -19.84 1.88
CA ARG A 230 -6.28 -20.89 1.50
C ARG A 230 -5.96 -21.83 2.64
N GLY A 231 -6.02 -21.33 3.88
CA GLY A 231 -5.83 -22.12 5.10
C GLY A 231 -7.12 -22.63 5.74
N GLY A 232 -8.30 -22.32 5.16
CA GLY A 232 -9.58 -22.71 5.71
C GLY A 232 -10.66 -21.64 5.55
N ARG A 233 -11.56 -21.51 6.54
CA ARG A 233 -12.62 -20.51 6.54
C ARG A 233 -12.09 -19.18 7.07
N PRO A 234 -12.23 -18.06 6.33
CA PRO A 234 -11.74 -16.75 6.79
C PRO A 234 -12.28 -16.33 8.17
N ALA A 235 -13.54 -16.62 8.45
CA ALA A 235 -14.15 -16.34 9.75
C ALA A 235 -13.52 -17.12 10.92
N ALA A 236 -12.88 -18.25 10.66
CA ALA A 236 -12.21 -19.04 11.70
C ALA A 236 -10.96 -18.35 12.27
N ALA A 237 -10.45 -17.32 11.61
CA ALA A 237 -9.34 -16.50 12.12
C ALA A 237 -9.79 -15.54 13.24
N VAL A 238 -11.08 -15.18 13.32
CA VAL A 238 -11.61 -14.26 14.33
C VAL A 238 -11.48 -14.88 15.72
N GLY A 239 -10.93 -14.10 16.66
CA GLY A 239 -10.67 -14.56 18.02
C GLY A 239 -9.38 -15.35 18.20
N VAL A 240 -8.60 -15.56 17.13
CA VAL A 240 -7.29 -16.24 17.21
C VAL A 240 -6.21 -15.23 17.63
N ALA A 241 -5.31 -15.63 18.53
CA ALA A 241 -4.13 -14.85 18.87
C ALA A 241 -3.10 -14.95 17.74
N LEU A 242 -2.80 -13.81 17.10
CA LEU A 242 -1.82 -13.72 16.01
C LEU A 242 -0.56 -12.97 16.43
N ALA A 243 -0.66 -12.11 17.42
CA ALA A 243 0.42 -11.18 17.79
C ALA A 243 0.53 -11.01 19.30
N ALA A 244 1.62 -10.38 19.75
CA ALA A 244 1.77 -9.98 21.15
C ALA A 244 0.65 -9.01 21.59
N PRO A 245 0.24 -9.04 22.87
CA PRO A 245 -0.85 -8.19 23.39
C PRO A 245 -0.59 -6.68 23.30
N CYS A 246 0.66 -6.23 23.12
CA CYS A 246 0.99 -4.82 22.90
C CYS A 246 0.61 -4.34 21.49
N LEU A 247 0.28 -5.24 20.54
CA LEU A 247 -0.07 -4.88 19.19
C LEU A 247 -1.59 -4.75 19.04
N SER A 248 -2.01 -3.56 18.64
CA SER A 248 -3.39 -3.26 18.22
C SER A 248 -3.33 -2.52 16.89
N VAL A 249 -3.92 -3.09 15.84
CA VAL A 249 -3.81 -2.60 14.47
C VAL A 249 -5.19 -2.37 13.87
N LEU A 250 -5.34 -1.21 13.23
CA LEU A 250 -6.53 -0.80 12.50
C LEU A 250 -6.26 -0.75 11.00
N ASP A 251 -7.30 -0.90 10.18
CA ASP A 251 -7.39 -0.34 8.84
C ASP A 251 -8.44 0.78 8.88
N ASP A 252 -8.00 2.03 8.72
CA ASP A 252 -8.85 3.21 8.76
C ASP A 252 -8.61 4.11 7.53
N PRO A 253 -9.29 3.85 6.41
CA PRO A 253 -9.15 4.66 5.21
C PRO A 253 -9.53 6.13 5.41
N GLY A 254 -10.36 6.44 6.42
CA GLY A 254 -10.75 7.80 6.79
C GLY A 254 -9.65 8.59 7.51
N ALA A 255 -8.70 7.91 8.16
CA ALA A 255 -7.53 8.51 8.81
C ALA A 255 -6.33 8.72 7.87
N ALA A 256 -6.40 8.23 6.63
CA ALA A 256 -5.35 8.43 5.65
C ALA A 256 -5.08 9.92 5.38
N PRO A 257 -3.87 10.28 4.89
CA PRO A 257 -3.60 11.64 4.40
C PRO A 257 -4.70 12.13 3.45
N PRO A 258 -5.08 13.42 3.50
CA PRO A 258 -6.22 13.95 2.73
C PRO A 258 -6.15 13.64 1.23
N GLU A 259 -4.95 13.60 0.66
CA GLU A 259 -4.68 13.36 -0.77
C GLU A 259 -5.04 11.93 -1.23
N VAL A 260 -5.10 10.98 -0.28
CA VAL A 260 -5.35 9.55 -0.53
C VAL A 260 -6.47 8.97 0.33
N ARG A 261 -7.19 9.84 1.03
CA ARG A 261 -8.34 9.48 1.86
C ARG A 261 -9.51 8.99 1.01
N ARG A 262 -10.25 8.03 1.54
CA ARG A 262 -11.38 7.41 0.86
C ARG A 262 -12.64 7.45 1.71
N SER A 263 -13.80 7.62 1.06
CA SER A 263 -15.13 7.50 1.66
C SER A 263 -15.80 6.16 1.33
N SER A 264 -15.43 5.56 0.19
CA SER A 264 -15.88 4.22 -0.19
C SER A 264 -14.73 3.40 -0.78
N ASP A 265 -14.89 2.08 -0.81
CA ASP A 265 -14.00 1.18 -1.53
C ASP A 265 -14.30 1.16 -3.05
N ASP A 266 -13.56 0.32 -3.82
CA ASP A 266 -13.75 0.23 -5.28
C ASP A 266 -14.97 -0.64 -5.68
N GLU A 267 -15.78 -1.06 -4.73
CA GLU A 267 -17.09 -1.67 -4.90
C GLU A 267 -18.22 -0.70 -4.52
N GLY A 268 -17.87 0.53 -4.10
CA GLY A 268 -18.79 1.56 -3.64
C GLY A 268 -19.32 1.34 -2.23
N MET A 269 -18.77 0.38 -1.50
CA MET A 269 -19.12 0.17 -0.10
C MET A 269 -18.50 1.26 0.77
N PRO A 270 -19.24 1.85 1.72
CA PRO A 270 -18.66 2.79 2.67
C PRO A 270 -17.47 2.17 3.38
N VAL A 271 -16.35 2.91 3.44
CA VAL A 271 -15.22 2.47 4.25
C VAL A 271 -15.51 2.67 5.72
N CYS A 272 -14.99 1.80 6.56
CA CYS A 272 -15.13 1.88 7.99
C CYS A 272 -13.81 1.68 8.69
N ARG A 273 -13.66 2.29 9.84
CA ARG A 273 -12.58 1.99 10.77
C ARG A 273 -12.74 0.55 11.27
N ARG A 274 -11.73 -0.27 11.07
CA ARG A 274 -11.79 -1.72 11.28
C ARG A 274 -10.61 -2.16 12.14
N TRP A 275 -10.89 -2.84 13.23
CA TRP A 275 -9.85 -3.53 13.99
C TRP A 275 -9.41 -4.79 13.26
N LEU A 276 -8.18 -4.82 12.77
CA LEU A 276 -7.56 -6.04 12.26
C LEU A 276 -7.06 -6.89 13.42
N LEU A 277 -6.33 -6.24 14.32
CA LEU A 277 -5.86 -6.83 15.58
C LEU A 277 -6.24 -5.93 16.75
N ARG A 278 -6.70 -6.53 17.82
CA ARG A 278 -6.90 -5.84 19.09
C ARG A 278 -6.24 -6.62 20.21
N ARG A 279 -5.22 -6.01 20.80
CA ARG A 279 -4.38 -6.66 21.83
C ARG A 279 -3.88 -8.04 21.38
N GLY A 280 -3.39 -8.12 20.14
CA GLY A 280 -2.85 -9.34 19.54
C GLY A 280 -3.88 -10.33 19.00
N MET A 281 -5.16 -10.12 19.27
CA MET A 281 -6.25 -10.99 18.80
C MET A 281 -6.81 -10.49 17.47
N VAL A 282 -7.08 -11.39 16.54
CA VAL A 282 -7.77 -11.08 15.28
C VAL A 282 -9.22 -10.73 15.56
N GLU A 283 -9.68 -9.54 15.13
CA GLU A 283 -11.08 -9.15 15.27
C GLU A 283 -11.82 -9.19 13.92
N GLN A 284 -11.34 -8.49 12.91
CA GLN A 284 -12.06 -8.35 11.66
C GLN A 284 -11.12 -8.40 10.45
N PRO A 285 -11.07 -9.53 9.74
CA PRO A 285 -10.34 -9.65 8.49
C PRO A 285 -10.82 -8.67 7.41
N LEU A 286 -9.96 -8.34 6.46
CA LEU A 286 -10.27 -7.53 5.29
C LEU A 286 -11.13 -8.33 4.31
N ALA A 287 -12.32 -7.82 3.99
CA ALA A 287 -13.24 -8.48 3.07
C ALA A 287 -13.82 -7.51 2.04
N ASP A 288 -14.02 -8.00 0.84
CA ASP A 288 -14.84 -7.40 -0.22
C ASP A 288 -16.26 -7.99 -0.18
N ILE A 289 -17.11 -7.59 -1.12
CA ILE A 289 -18.48 -8.10 -1.21
C ILE A 289 -18.51 -9.62 -1.46
N VAL A 290 -17.59 -10.15 -2.24
CA VAL A 290 -17.53 -11.61 -2.51
C VAL A 290 -17.30 -12.38 -1.22
N TRP A 291 -16.29 -12.00 -0.46
CA TRP A 291 -15.93 -12.71 0.77
C TRP A 291 -16.92 -12.49 1.90
N SER A 292 -17.55 -11.33 2.01
CA SER A 292 -18.61 -11.10 3.01
C SER A 292 -19.87 -11.94 2.73
N ARG A 293 -20.14 -12.32 1.48
CA ARG A 293 -21.20 -13.27 1.14
C ARG A 293 -20.86 -14.73 1.45
N LEU A 294 -19.58 -15.09 1.26
CA LEU A 294 -19.09 -16.43 1.56
C LEU A 294 -18.94 -16.68 3.07
N ALA A 295 -18.70 -15.63 3.83
CA ALA A 295 -18.57 -15.61 5.27
C ALA A 295 -19.29 -14.37 5.82
N PRO A 296 -20.59 -14.47 6.12
CA PRO A 296 -21.42 -13.30 6.51
C PRO A 296 -20.97 -12.59 7.79
N GLU A 297 -20.09 -13.20 8.56
CA GLU A 297 -19.45 -12.62 9.73
C GLU A 297 -18.41 -11.53 9.36
N LEU A 298 -17.95 -11.52 8.09
CA LEU A 298 -17.00 -10.54 7.60
C LEU A 298 -17.73 -9.32 7.04
N VAL A 299 -17.29 -8.14 7.46
CA VAL A 299 -17.85 -6.88 6.98
C VAL A 299 -17.14 -6.46 5.69
N PRO A 300 -17.88 -6.14 4.60
CA PRO A 300 -17.28 -5.62 3.37
C PRO A 300 -16.75 -4.20 3.55
N GLY A 301 -16.19 -3.58 2.50
CA GLY A 301 -15.64 -2.23 2.50
C GLY A 301 -14.11 -2.20 2.46
N ALA A 302 -13.50 -3.33 2.08
CA ALA A 302 -12.08 -3.43 1.78
C ALA A 302 -11.82 -3.92 0.35
N GLY A 303 -12.82 -3.83 -0.54
CA GLY A 303 -12.69 -4.23 -1.95
C GLY A 303 -11.92 -3.16 -2.73
N ARG A 304 -10.70 -3.47 -3.16
CA ARG A 304 -9.88 -2.56 -3.97
C ARG A 304 -9.43 -3.23 -5.25
N ARG A 305 -9.29 -2.45 -6.33
CA ARG A 305 -8.81 -2.92 -7.63
C ARG A 305 -7.69 -2.03 -8.16
N GLY A 306 -6.70 -2.66 -8.76
CA GLY A 306 -5.57 -1.97 -9.39
C GLY A 306 -5.96 -1.20 -10.66
N SER A 307 -6.99 -1.60 -11.38
CA SER A 307 -7.54 -0.91 -12.57
C SER A 307 -8.95 -1.39 -12.89
N ARG A 308 -9.63 -0.69 -13.81
CA ARG A 308 -10.95 -1.10 -14.36
C ARG A 308 -10.92 -2.48 -15.03
N HIS A 309 -9.77 -2.94 -15.48
CA HIS A 309 -9.62 -4.23 -16.17
C HIS A 309 -9.59 -5.44 -15.21
N LEU A 310 -9.48 -5.20 -13.91
CA LEU A 310 -9.33 -6.23 -12.89
C LEU A 310 -10.50 -6.21 -11.90
N PRO A 311 -10.95 -7.37 -11.41
CA PRO A 311 -11.96 -7.40 -10.35
C PRO A 311 -11.39 -6.84 -9.05
N PRO A 312 -12.23 -6.24 -8.18
CA PRO A 312 -11.80 -5.89 -6.83
C PRO A 312 -11.46 -7.12 -6.01
N GLY A 313 -10.67 -6.92 -4.98
CA GLY A 313 -10.34 -7.96 -3.99
C GLY A 313 -9.98 -7.33 -2.65
N PRO A 314 -9.95 -8.12 -1.57
CA PRO A 314 -9.63 -7.62 -0.24
C PRO A 314 -8.23 -7.01 -0.18
N ARG A 315 -8.12 -5.75 0.29
CA ARG A 315 -6.86 -4.99 0.47
C ARG A 315 -7.01 -3.96 1.58
N SER A 316 -5.93 -3.73 2.30
CA SER A 316 -5.82 -2.57 3.19
C SER A 316 -5.74 -1.25 2.42
N SER A 317 -6.11 -0.19 3.09
CA SER A 317 -6.01 1.19 2.57
C SER A 317 -5.06 2.02 3.42
N HIS A 318 -5.32 2.15 4.72
CA HIS A 318 -4.47 2.87 5.65
C HIS A 318 -4.40 2.12 6.98
N LEU A 319 -3.24 1.56 7.25
CA LEU A 319 -2.99 0.81 8.47
C LEU A 319 -2.56 1.75 9.59
N GLU A 320 -3.00 1.47 10.80
CA GLU A 320 -2.60 2.21 11.98
C GLU A 320 -2.20 1.24 13.09
N LEU A 321 -0.93 1.29 13.53
CA LEU A 321 -0.50 0.68 14.78
C LEU A 321 -0.75 1.69 15.89
N LEU A 322 -1.54 1.31 16.89
CA LEU A 322 -1.75 2.19 18.03
C LEU A 322 -0.44 2.42 18.79
N ALA A 323 -0.23 3.68 19.16
CA ALA A 323 0.92 4.07 19.97
C ALA A 323 0.89 3.37 21.34
N GLY A 324 2.07 3.02 21.82
CA GLY A 324 2.33 2.61 23.20
C GLY A 324 2.78 3.78 24.06
N ASP A 325 3.41 3.49 25.18
CA ASP A 325 3.81 4.49 26.18
C ASP A 325 5.32 4.79 26.17
N GLY A 326 6.13 4.02 25.40
CA GLY A 326 7.59 4.12 25.43
C GLY A 326 8.14 5.17 24.47
N GLU A 327 9.07 6.00 24.92
CA GLU A 327 9.84 6.86 24.03
C GLU A 327 10.80 6.01 23.16
N GLU A 328 11.15 6.47 21.94
CA GLU A 328 12.10 5.75 21.09
C GLU A 328 13.45 5.55 21.79
N SER A 329 13.89 6.52 22.58
CA SER A 329 15.10 6.41 23.41
C SER A 329 15.06 5.23 24.37
N ASP A 330 13.90 4.94 24.96
CA ASP A 330 13.72 3.82 25.90
C ASP A 330 13.76 2.48 25.15
N LEU A 331 13.17 2.42 23.96
CA LEU A 331 13.23 1.25 23.10
C LEU A 331 14.69 0.95 22.70
N LEU A 332 15.46 1.99 22.35
CA LEU A 332 16.89 1.86 22.01
C LEU A 332 17.73 1.45 23.22
N ALA A 333 17.49 2.05 24.39
CA ALA A 333 18.21 1.71 25.63
C ALA A 333 18.08 0.22 25.97
N GLN A 334 16.87 -0.33 25.83
CA GLN A 334 16.56 -1.73 26.08
C GLN A 334 16.95 -2.68 24.93
N ALA A 335 17.41 -2.14 23.80
CA ALA A 335 17.86 -2.89 22.63
C ALA A 335 19.38 -2.84 22.42
N THR A 336 20.15 -2.47 23.44
CA THR A 336 21.64 -2.42 23.37
C THR A 336 22.22 -3.77 22.91
N GLY A 337 23.10 -3.73 21.91
CA GLY A 337 23.67 -4.93 21.27
C GLY A 337 22.89 -5.42 20.05
N GLY A 338 21.69 -4.90 19.83
CA GLY A 338 20.82 -5.22 18.70
C GLY A 338 21.02 -4.31 17.47
N LEU A 339 20.00 -4.32 16.61
CA LEU A 339 19.97 -3.55 15.37
C LEU A 339 18.76 -2.61 15.33
N TYR A 340 18.97 -1.44 14.77
CA TYR A 340 17.92 -0.53 14.33
C TYR A 340 17.70 -0.70 12.84
N LEU A 341 16.45 -0.89 12.46
CA LEU A 341 16.01 -1.19 11.09
C LEU A 341 15.20 0.02 10.56
N PRO A 342 15.85 0.98 9.85
CA PRO A 342 15.21 2.24 9.51
C PRO A 342 14.21 2.15 8.36
N ALA A 343 14.44 1.24 7.42
CA ALA A 343 13.60 1.12 6.23
C ALA A 343 13.62 -0.30 5.66
N VAL A 344 12.55 -0.66 4.96
CA VAL A 344 12.44 -1.90 4.21
C VAL A 344 12.37 -1.56 2.72
N SER A 345 13.26 -2.13 1.91
CA SER A 345 13.25 -1.96 0.46
C SER A 345 12.26 -2.91 -0.24
N ARG A 346 11.98 -4.05 0.37
CA ARG A 346 11.03 -5.05 -0.15
C ARG A 346 10.50 -5.93 0.97
N GLY A 347 9.18 -6.01 1.09
CA GLY A 347 8.46 -7.01 1.88
C GLY A 347 7.92 -8.12 0.97
N ALA A 348 7.80 -9.32 1.51
CA ALA A 348 7.13 -10.43 0.85
C ALA A 348 6.61 -11.44 1.89
N LEU A 349 5.32 -11.71 1.82
CA LEU A 349 4.66 -12.80 2.54
C LEU A 349 4.41 -13.97 1.55
N ASP A 350 4.86 -15.17 1.91
CA ASP A 350 4.36 -16.37 1.26
C ASP A 350 3.02 -16.78 1.92
N PRO A 351 1.89 -16.65 1.21
CA PRO A 351 0.58 -16.90 1.80
C PRO A 351 0.29 -18.39 2.07
N LEU A 352 1.12 -19.31 1.57
CA LEU A 352 0.97 -20.75 1.81
C LEU A 352 1.74 -21.20 3.05
N SER A 353 2.96 -20.75 3.18
CA SER A 353 3.81 -21.12 4.32
C SER A 353 3.66 -20.17 5.51
N GLY A 354 3.16 -18.95 5.30
CA GLY A 354 3.16 -17.89 6.31
C GLY A 354 4.54 -17.28 6.58
N GLU A 355 5.54 -17.59 5.75
CA GLU A 355 6.88 -17.05 5.88
C GLU A 355 6.95 -15.61 5.38
N LEU A 356 7.45 -14.71 6.22
CA LEU A 356 7.70 -13.32 5.91
C LEU A 356 9.19 -13.09 5.69
N THR A 357 9.53 -12.32 4.66
CA THR A 357 10.87 -11.77 4.45
C THR A 357 10.77 -10.26 4.25
N LEU A 358 11.47 -9.48 5.09
CA LEU A 358 11.68 -8.05 4.92
C LEU A 358 13.14 -7.81 4.55
N ARG A 359 13.40 -7.28 3.35
CA ARG A 359 14.73 -6.90 2.90
C ARG A 359 15.02 -5.46 3.28
N LEU A 360 16.12 -5.25 3.94
CA LEU A 360 16.57 -3.95 4.44
C LEU A 360 17.80 -3.52 3.64
N PRO A 361 17.82 -2.31 3.06
CA PRO A 361 18.98 -1.83 2.31
C PRO A 361 20.17 -1.55 3.21
N HIS A 362 19.92 -1.27 4.48
CA HIS A 362 20.91 -1.07 5.55
C HIS A 362 20.24 -1.19 6.91
N ALA A 363 21.06 -1.28 7.95
CA ALA A 363 20.66 -1.20 9.35
C ALA A 363 21.68 -0.33 10.13
N ARG A 364 21.46 -0.15 11.43
CA ARG A 364 22.44 0.47 12.34
C ARG A 364 22.57 -0.38 13.59
N ARG A 365 23.77 -0.44 14.16
CA ARG A 365 23.96 -1.05 15.48
C ARG A 365 23.41 -0.15 16.57
N ILE A 366 22.93 -0.78 17.63
CA ILE A 366 22.52 -0.08 18.86
C ILE A 366 23.59 -0.36 19.91
N ARG A 367 24.27 0.69 20.39
CA ARG A 367 25.29 0.61 21.46
C ARG A 367 24.96 1.59 22.55
N GLN A 368 24.95 1.11 23.77
CA GLN A 368 24.68 1.96 24.95
C GLN A 368 23.42 2.81 24.82
N GLY A 369 22.36 2.21 24.24
CA GLY A 369 21.09 2.89 24.06
C GLY A 369 21.06 3.92 22.93
N ALA A 370 22.07 4.00 22.08
CA ALA A 370 22.16 4.96 20.99
C ALA A 370 22.43 4.29 19.63
N LEU A 371 22.06 4.97 18.56
CA LEU A 371 22.35 4.54 17.19
C LEU A 371 23.85 4.73 16.91
N ALA A 372 24.53 3.64 16.60
CA ALA A 372 25.97 3.60 16.35
C ALA A 372 26.28 3.41 14.85
N GLU A 373 27.30 2.63 14.53
CA GLU A 373 27.81 2.41 13.17
C GLU A 373 26.75 1.82 12.21
N PRO A 374 26.80 2.21 10.93
CA PRO A 374 25.95 1.60 9.91
C PRO A 374 26.34 0.13 9.69
N VAL A 375 25.36 -0.65 9.28
CA VAL A 375 25.43 -2.05 8.89
C VAL A 375 24.88 -2.17 7.47
N GLY A 376 25.50 -3.00 6.63
CA GLY A 376 25.07 -3.21 5.26
C GLY A 376 23.71 -3.90 5.13
N ALA A 377 23.35 -4.23 3.88
CA ALA A 377 22.07 -4.86 3.58
C ALA A 377 21.87 -6.16 4.37
N CYS A 378 20.62 -6.39 4.80
CA CYS A 378 20.24 -7.58 5.55
C CYS A 378 18.75 -7.91 5.35
N ALA A 379 18.30 -9.02 5.94
CA ALA A 379 16.91 -9.42 5.89
C ALA A 379 16.43 -9.88 7.28
N LEU A 380 15.22 -9.44 7.66
CA LEU A 380 14.46 -10.00 8.76
C LEU A 380 13.54 -11.09 8.21
N ARG A 381 13.60 -12.30 8.77
CA ARG A 381 12.82 -13.45 8.32
C ARG A 381 12.14 -14.17 9.48
N GLY A 382 11.02 -14.82 9.18
CA GLY A 382 10.33 -15.70 10.10
C GLY A 382 8.88 -15.94 9.75
N GLN A 383 8.23 -16.81 10.50
CA GLN A 383 6.79 -17.01 10.42
C GLN A 383 6.08 -15.77 10.96
N VAL A 384 5.01 -15.31 10.29
CA VAL A 384 4.26 -14.10 10.68
C VAL A 384 3.85 -14.15 12.16
N ALA A 385 3.21 -15.24 12.59
CA ALA A 385 2.74 -15.35 13.96
C ALA A 385 3.89 -15.30 14.98
N ASP A 386 5.00 -15.95 14.67
CA ASP A 386 6.19 -15.97 15.55
C ASP A 386 6.83 -14.57 15.62
N LEU A 387 6.94 -13.86 14.50
CA LEU A 387 7.51 -12.51 14.47
C LEU A 387 6.64 -11.52 15.23
N LEU A 388 5.33 -11.54 15.01
CA LEU A 388 4.40 -10.63 15.68
C LEU A 388 4.27 -10.95 17.20
N ALA A 389 4.40 -12.22 17.60
CA ALA A 389 4.42 -12.60 19.00
C ALA A 389 5.68 -12.13 19.73
N ARG A 390 6.76 -11.78 19.02
CA ARG A 390 8.02 -11.27 19.59
C ARG A 390 8.04 -9.77 19.80
N ALA A 391 6.93 -9.07 19.53
CA ALA A 391 6.80 -7.66 19.86
C ALA A 391 6.78 -7.47 21.39
N THR A 392 7.66 -6.62 21.90
CA THR A 392 7.82 -6.40 23.33
C THR A 392 7.55 -4.97 23.78
N ALA A 393 7.67 -3.99 22.85
CA ALA A 393 7.34 -2.60 23.14
C ALA A 393 6.97 -1.85 21.86
N VAL A 394 6.02 -0.93 22.00
CA VAL A 394 5.56 -0.02 20.94
C VAL A 394 5.87 1.40 21.41
N GLY A 395 6.40 2.23 20.51
CA GLY A 395 6.74 3.63 20.81
C GLY A 395 5.51 4.51 20.98
N ALA A 396 5.70 5.69 21.59
CA ALA A 396 4.63 6.66 21.84
C ALA A 396 4.29 7.53 20.60
N HIS A 397 5.25 7.77 19.73
CA HIS A 397 5.12 8.72 18.63
C HIS A 397 4.93 8.00 17.29
N ALA A 398 3.72 8.06 16.74
CA ALA A 398 3.40 7.50 15.44
C ALA A 398 3.69 8.50 14.31
N VAL A 399 4.22 8.01 13.21
CA VAL A 399 4.52 8.77 11.99
C VAL A 399 3.73 8.18 10.84
N SER A 400 3.15 9.04 10.00
CA SER A 400 2.50 8.62 8.76
C SER A 400 3.56 8.36 7.69
N ALA A 401 3.52 7.18 7.10
CA ALA A 401 4.44 6.74 6.06
C ALA A 401 3.70 6.01 4.93
N GLY A 402 4.22 6.12 3.70
CA GLY A 402 3.82 5.23 2.63
C GLY A 402 4.46 3.85 2.85
N ALA A 403 3.65 2.82 3.02
CA ALA A 403 4.13 1.43 3.10
C ALA A 403 4.62 0.91 1.73
N GLY A 404 4.37 1.66 0.65
CA GLY A 404 4.80 1.35 -0.71
C GLY A 404 3.65 0.94 -1.64
N TRP A 405 4.01 0.19 -2.68
CA TRP A 405 3.06 -0.35 -3.64
C TRP A 405 2.78 -1.81 -3.35
N CYS A 406 1.54 -2.13 -3.01
CA CYS A 406 1.09 -3.51 -2.90
C CYS A 406 0.95 -4.12 -4.29
N ALA A 407 1.69 -5.21 -4.54
CA ALA A 407 1.63 -5.97 -5.80
C ALA A 407 1.11 -7.38 -5.54
N LYS A 408 -0.21 -7.60 -5.63
CA LYS A 408 -0.85 -8.90 -5.41
C LYS A 408 -1.85 -9.19 -6.53
N GLY A 409 -1.83 -10.42 -7.05
CA GLY A 409 -2.78 -10.85 -8.09
C GLY A 409 -2.71 -10.03 -9.37
N GLY A 410 -1.53 -9.55 -9.77
CA GLY A 410 -1.34 -8.67 -10.93
C GLY A 410 -1.81 -7.22 -10.73
N GLN A 411 -2.24 -6.86 -9.53
CA GLN A 411 -2.74 -5.53 -9.20
C GLN A 411 -1.72 -4.73 -8.40
N LYS A 412 -1.53 -3.46 -8.74
CA LYS A 412 -0.64 -2.54 -8.06
C LYS A 412 -1.43 -1.39 -7.44
N LEU A 413 -1.35 -1.26 -6.11
CA LEU A 413 -2.11 -0.28 -5.33
C LEU A 413 -1.19 0.43 -4.33
N PRO A 414 -1.35 1.76 -4.11
CA PRO A 414 -0.64 2.45 -3.05
C PRO A 414 -1.22 2.04 -1.69
N VAL A 415 -0.37 1.85 -0.71
CA VAL A 415 -0.75 1.53 0.67
C VAL A 415 -0.04 2.46 1.65
N TRP A 416 -0.76 2.81 2.72
CA TRP A 416 -0.36 3.80 3.69
C TRP A 416 -0.40 3.22 5.09
N ALA A 417 0.42 3.75 5.98
CA ALA A 417 0.34 3.41 7.39
C ALA A 417 0.73 4.59 8.27
N THR A 418 0.18 4.60 9.47
CA THR A 418 0.65 5.41 10.59
C THR A 418 1.14 4.47 11.66
N ALA A 419 2.40 4.57 12.04
CA ALA A 419 3.02 3.65 12.98
C ALA A 419 4.04 4.35 13.87
N PRO A 420 4.14 3.96 15.15
CA PRO A 420 5.28 4.26 16.02
C PRO A 420 6.42 3.27 15.78
N PRO A 421 7.63 3.52 16.35
CA PRO A 421 8.69 2.52 16.41
C PRO A 421 8.24 1.25 17.15
N LEU A 422 8.81 0.10 16.74
CA LEU A 422 8.46 -1.20 17.30
C LEU A 422 9.72 -1.99 17.69
N ARG A 423 9.76 -2.52 18.92
CA ARG A 423 10.81 -3.42 19.37
C ARG A 423 10.36 -4.88 19.29
N LEU A 424 11.19 -5.71 18.66
CA LEU A 424 11.02 -7.16 18.60
C LEU A 424 12.25 -7.83 19.25
N GLU A 425 12.03 -8.95 19.95
CA GLU A 425 13.08 -9.72 20.60
C GLU A 425 13.19 -11.16 20.08
N GLY A 426 14.43 -11.66 20.00
CA GLY A 426 14.70 -13.02 19.58
C GLY A 426 14.35 -13.30 18.11
N VAL A 427 14.37 -12.26 17.27
CA VAL A 427 14.14 -12.36 15.83
C VAL A 427 15.43 -12.65 15.07
N GLU A 428 15.30 -13.27 13.92
CA GLU A 428 16.42 -13.64 13.06
C GLU A 428 16.67 -12.58 12.00
N VAL A 429 17.91 -12.07 11.97
CA VAL A 429 18.43 -11.18 10.91
C VAL A 429 19.59 -11.88 10.21
N THR A 430 19.52 -11.96 8.89
CA THR A 430 20.52 -12.59 8.03
C THR A 430 21.13 -11.58 7.05
N PRO A 431 22.32 -11.84 6.53
CA PRO A 431 22.92 -11.05 5.45
C PRO A 431 22.04 -10.90 4.22
#